data_dde3bfa983072aff2993372e1f22ed96
#
_entry.id   dde3bfa983072aff2993372e1f22ed96
#
_cell.length_a   1.000
_cell.length_b   1.000
_cell.length_c   1.000
_cell.angle_alpha   90.00
_cell.angle_beta   90.00
_cell.angle_gamma   90.00
#
_symmetry.space_group_name_H-M   'P 1'
#
loop_
_entity.id
_entity.type
_entity.pdbx_description
1 polymer ?
#
loop_
_entity_poly.entity_id
_entity_poly.type
_entity_poly.pdbx_seq_one_letter_code
_entity_poly.pdbx_strand_id
1 'polypeptide(L)'
;MGSKLTKREEDYSKWYNELVVKADLAENSGVRGMMVIKPYGYAIWEKMQAELDRMFKETGHENAYFPLLIPKSYFSKEASHVEGFAKECAVVTHYRLKNDEDGKIVVDEKAKLEEELIIRPTSETIIWDSYRRWIQSYRDLPLLINQWANVMRWEMRTRLFLRTAEFLWQEGHTAHETKAEAIEEAQKMQGVYADFSENFMAMPVVKGTKTESERFAGALDTYTIEAMMQDGKALQAGTSHFLGQNFAKAFDVKYTTREGKQDYVWATSWGVSTRLMGALVMSHSDDFGLVLPPKLAPIQVVIVPIYRNDEQLQQLNERIGDLTKELRSKGISVKYDNRTTYKPGWKFAEYELKGVPLRIAMGSRYLENNTAEVARRDSLDKDNLSQDKL
;
A
#
# COMPACT_ATOMS: atom_id res chain seq x y z
N MET A 1 5.06 24.41 19.25
CA MET A 1 3.81 23.78 19.67
C MET A 1 3.35 22.89 18.55
N GLY A 2 3.25 21.58 18.78
CA GLY A 2 2.70 20.65 17.80
C GLY A 2 1.28 21.09 17.47
N SER A 3 0.94 21.18 16.18
CA SER A 3 -0.40 21.53 15.71
C SER A 3 -1.38 20.50 16.25
N LYS A 4 -2.28 20.92 17.14
CA LYS A 4 -3.29 20.06 17.75
C LYS A 4 -4.18 19.44 16.67
N LEU A 5 -4.34 18.12 16.70
CA LEU A 5 -5.30 17.41 15.85
C LEU A 5 -6.74 17.72 16.29
N THR A 6 -7.66 17.72 15.36
CA THR A 6 -9.09 17.61 15.68
C THR A 6 -9.31 16.28 16.39
N LYS A 7 -10.17 16.23 17.39
CA LYS A 7 -10.45 14.96 18.08
C LYS A 7 -11.31 14.04 17.21
N ARG A 8 -11.10 12.73 17.32
CA ARG A 8 -11.89 11.72 16.59
C ARG A 8 -13.38 11.81 16.86
N GLU A 9 -13.75 12.10 18.12
CA GLU A 9 -15.15 12.24 18.55
C GLU A 9 -15.82 13.51 18.01
N GLU A 10 -15.05 14.58 17.71
CA GLU A 10 -15.55 15.83 17.15
C GLU A 10 -15.82 15.72 15.64
N ASP A 11 -14.84 15.25 14.88
CA ASP A 11 -14.91 15.04 13.43
C ASP A 11 -13.86 14.01 12.99
N TYR A 12 -14.28 12.77 12.86
CA TYR A 12 -13.41 11.66 12.48
C TYR A 12 -12.78 11.84 11.09
N SER A 13 -13.54 12.41 10.15
CA SER A 13 -13.05 12.63 8.78
C SER A 13 -11.96 13.72 8.75
N LYS A 14 -12.17 14.80 9.49
CA LYS A 14 -11.19 15.89 9.59
C LYS A 14 -9.95 15.44 10.34
N TRP A 15 -10.10 14.72 11.46
CA TRP A 15 -9.00 14.10 12.19
C TRP A 15 -8.12 13.24 11.26
N TYR A 16 -8.72 12.36 10.48
CA TYR A 16 -7.98 11.50 9.55
C TYR A 16 -7.15 12.31 8.54
N ASN A 17 -7.77 13.27 7.86
CA ASN A 17 -7.09 14.08 6.86
C ASN A 17 -5.95 14.92 7.48
N GLU A 18 -6.20 15.52 8.65
CA GLU A 18 -5.17 16.26 9.36
C GLU A 18 -4.01 15.37 9.78
N LEU A 19 -4.29 14.18 10.29
CA LEU A 19 -3.27 13.24 10.73
C LEU A 19 -2.38 12.78 9.58
N VAL A 20 -2.97 12.37 8.45
CA VAL A 20 -2.21 11.95 7.26
C VAL A 20 -1.22 13.02 6.81
N VAL A 21 -1.65 14.28 6.77
CA VAL A 21 -0.79 15.41 6.34
C VAL A 21 0.25 15.77 7.41
N LYS A 22 -0.16 15.92 8.67
CA LYS A 22 0.71 16.36 9.76
C LYS A 22 1.77 15.33 10.14
N ALA A 23 1.47 14.03 10.00
CA ALA A 23 2.41 12.95 10.27
C ALA A 23 3.36 12.66 9.07
N ASP A 24 3.35 13.51 8.04
CA ASP A 24 4.18 13.38 6.84
C ASP A 24 3.94 12.09 6.03
N LEU A 25 2.71 11.60 5.99
CA LEU A 25 2.39 10.42 5.19
C LEU A 25 2.12 10.76 3.72
N ALA A 26 1.26 11.73 3.46
CA ALA A 26 0.92 12.18 2.12
C ALA A 26 0.33 13.58 2.12
N GLU A 27 0.29 14.18 0.94
CA GLU A 27 -0.36 15.46 0.68
C GLU A 27 -1.00 15.47 -0.71
N ASN A 28 -1.88 16.43 -0.97
CA ASN A 28 -2.46 16.62 -2.29
C ASN A 28 -1.41 17.15 -3.27
N SER A 29 -1.38 16.60 -4.48
CA SER A 29 -0.55 17.11 -5.56
C SER A 29 -1.20 18.30 -6.28
N GLY A 30 -0.50 18.86 -7.28
CA GLY A 30 -1.06 19.86 -8.19
C GLY A 30 -2.17 19.33 -9.11
N VAL A 31 -2.35 18.01 -9.20
CA VAL A 31 -3.42 17.36 -9.97
C VAL A 31 -4.50 16.90 -9.00
N ARG A 32 -5.73 17.37 -9.25
CA ARG A 32 -6.87 17.05 -8.40
C ARG A 32 -7.06 15.54 -8.26
N GLY A 33 -7.15 15.07 -7.02
CA GLY A 33 -7.39 13.67 -6.71
C GLY A 33 -6.16 12.77 -6.73
N MET A 34 -5.01 13.30 -7.11
CA MET A 34 -3.73 12.60 -7.02
C MET A 34 -2.95 13.07 -5.81
N MET A 35 -2.28 12.15 -5.12
CA MET A 35 -1.51 12.44 -3.92
C MET A 35 -0.02 12.31 -4.16
N VAL A 36 0.75 13.08 -3.41
CA VAL A 36 2.18 12.82 -3.19
C VAL A 36 2.30 12.00 -1.92
N ILE A 37 2.80 10.78 -2.02
CA ILE A 37 3.16 9.98 -0.85
C ILE A 37 4.54 10.44 -0.40
N LYS A 38 4.62 11.01 0.81
CA LYS A 38 5.87 11.57 1.34
C LYS A 38 6.82 10.46 1.81
N PRO A 39 8.11 10.74 1.99
CA PRO A 39 9.09 9.70 2.32
C PRO A 39 8.73 8.82 3.52
N TYR A 40 8.14 9.40 4.58
CA TYR A 40 7.75 8.62 5.75
C TYR A 40 6.56 7.68 5.46
N GLY A 41 5.57 8.17 4.72
CA GLY A 41 4.45 7.34 4.27
C GLY A 41 4.90 6.26 3.29
N TYR A 42 5.79 6.61 2.37
CA TYR A 42 6.31 5.64 1.39
C TYR A 42 7.12 4.52 2.05
N ALA A 43 7.91 4.84 3.09
CA ALA A 43 8.66 3.84 3.84
C ALA A 43 7.75 2.83 4.57
N ILE A 44 6.55 3.22 4.98
CA ILE A 44 5.55 2.27 5.52
C ILE A 44 5.02 1.37 4.39
N TRP A 45 4.72 1.96 3.22
CA TRP A 45 4.28 1.22 2.06
C TRP A 45 5.32 0.20 1.58
N GLU A 46 6.60 0.58 1.54
CA GLU A 46 7.70 -0.34 1.19
C GLU A 46 7.75 -1.56 2.13
N LYS A 47 7.49 -1.39 3.43
CA LYS A 47 7.42 -2.50 4.39
C LYS A 47 6.20 -3.40 4.12
N MET A 48 5.04 -2.82 3.81
CA MET A 48 3.86 -3.59 3.40
C MET A 48 4.14 -4.37 2.12
N GLN A 49 4.72 -3.71 1.12
CA GLN A 49 5.08 -4.31 -0.16
C GLN A 49 6.07 -5.45 0.01
N ALA A 50 7.15 -5.24 0.76
CA ALA A 50 8.19 -6.26 0.97
C ALA A 50 7.62 -7.53 1.61
N GLU A 51 6.75 -7.39 2.60
CA GLU A 51 6.17 -8.55 3.28
C GLU A 51 5.12 -9.27 2.41
N LEU A 52 4.23 -8.54 1.77
CA LEU A 52 3.27 -9.13 0.84
C LEU A 52 3.97 -9.82 -0.32
N ASP A 53 5.01 -9.22 -0.89
CA ASP A 53 5.80 -9.81 -1.97
C ASP A 53 6.48 -11.13 -1.54
N ARG A 54 6.99 -11.17 -0.30
CA ARG A 54 7.53 -12.39 0.30
C ARG A 54 6.46 -13.49 0.39
N MET A 55 5.26 -13.13 0.91
CA MET A 55 4.15 -14.08 1.05
C MET A 55 3.67 -14.59 -0.31
N PHE A 56 3.61 -13.76 -1.34
CA PHE A 56 3.25 -14.19 -2.70
C PHE A 56 4.28 -15.15 -3.28
N LYS A 57 5.56 -14.88 -3.11
CA LYS A 57 6.63 -15.77 -3.58
C LYS A 57 6.61 -17.12 -2.87
N GLU A 58 6.27 -17.15 -1.58
CA GLU A 58 6.10 -18.39 -0.82
C GLU A 58 4.94 -19.25 -1.33
N THR A 59 3.93 -18.65 -1.95
CA THR A 59 2.85 -19.36 -2.62
C THR A 59 3.13 -19.67 -4.10
N GLY A 60 4.35 -19.40 -4.59
CA GLY A 60 4.81 -19.76 -5.93
C GLY A 60 4.56 -18.68 -6.99
N HIS A 61 4.12 -17.49 -6.62
CA HIS A 61 3.88 -16.41 -7.56
C HIS A 61 5.18 -15.71 -7.98
N GLU A 62 5.21 -15.25 -9.22
CA GLU A 62 6.30 -14.49 -9.79
C GLU A 62 5.85 -13.09 -10.18
N ASN A 63 6.76 -12.11 -10.05
CA ASN A 63 6.48 -10.74 -10.45
C ASN A 63 6.73 -10.54 -11.95
N ALA A 64 5.79 -9.87 -12.61
CA ALA A 64 5.96 -9.37 -13.97
C ALA A 64 5.59 -7.88 -14.02
N TYR A 65 5.87 -7.23 -15.14
CA TYR A 65 5.48 -5.85 -15.40
C TYR A 65 4.84 -5.73 -16.78
N PHE A 66 3.65 -5.14 -16.81
CA PHE A 66 2.90 -4.88 -18.04
C PHE A 66 2.80 -3.38 -18.30
N PRO A 67 2.72 -2.95 -19.57
CA PRO A 67 2.71 -1.53 -19.94
C PRO A 67 1.58 -0.73 -19.28
N LEU A 68 1.88 0.53 -18.98
CA LEU A 68 0.93 1.52 -18.44
C LEU A 68 -0.20 1.83 -19.41
N LEU A 69 0.12 1.93 -20.71
CA LEU A 69 -0.80 2.33 -21.76
C LEU A 69 -1.41 1.11 -22.44
N ILE A 70 -2.73 1.10 -22.55
CA ILE A 70 -3.51 0.00 -23.12
C ILE A 70 -4.21 0.54 -24.39
N PRO A 71 -4.12 -0.13 -25.55
CA PRO A 71 -4.90 0.24 -26.73
C PRO A 71 -6.41 0.24 -26.45
N LYS A 72 -7.12 1.28 -26.87
CA LYS A 72 -8.58 1.39 -26.65
C LYS A 72 -9.34 0.19 -27.19
N SER A 73 -8.88 -0.39 -28.30
CA SER A 73 -9.48 -1.58 -28.92
C SER A 73 -9.51 -2.81 -28.00
N TYR A 74 -8.59 -2.91 -27.01
CA TYR A 74 -8.59 -4.03 -26.07
C TYR A 74 -9.79 -4.01 -25.13
N PHE A 75 -10.25 -2.81 -24.74
CA PHE A 75 -11.47 -2.68 -23.92
C PHE A 75 -12.75 -3.10 -24.66
N SER A 76 -12.75 -2.99 -26.00
CA SER A 76 -13.91 -3.42 -26.80
C SER A 76 -14.10 -4.94 -26.86
N LYS A 77 -13.10 -5.73 -26.45
CA LYS A 77 -13.16 -7.20 -26.43
C LYS A 77 -13.96 -7.76 -25.25
N GLU A 78 -14.06 -7.01 -24.15
CA GLU A 78 -14.75 -7.42 -22.94
C GLU A 78 -15.76 -6.34 -22.50
N ALA A 79 -16.97 -6.40 -23.02
CA ALA A 79 -18.01 -5.37 -22.82
C ALA A 79 -18.43 -5.21 -21.34
N SER A 80 -18.49 -6.30 -20.57
CA SER A 80 -18.86 -6.26 -19.15
C SER A 80 -17.79 -5.56 -18.30
N HIS A 81 -16.52 -5.71 -18.67
CA HIS A 81 -15.41 -5.01 -18.06
C HIS A 81 -15.45 -3.50 -18.33
N VAL A 82 -15.83 -3.12 -19.56
CA VAL A 82 -16.00 -1.73 -19.98
C VAL A 82 -17.09 -1.02 -19.18
N GLU A 83 -18.21 -1.66 -18.92
CA GLU A 83 -19.29 -1.06 -18.11
C GLU A 83 -18.87 -0.74 -16.67
N GLY A 84 -17.94 -1.52 -16.10
CA GLY A 84 -17.43 -1.33 -14.74
C GLY A 84 -16.32 -0.27 -14.60
N PHE A 85 -15.42 -0.16 -15.58
CA PHE A 85 -14.17 0.61 -15.43
C PHE A 85 -13.94 1.68 -16.51
N ALA A 86 -14.49 1.54 -17.69
CA ALA A 86 -14.15 2.44 -18.81
C ALA A 86 -14.80 3.83 -18.74
N LYS A 87 -15.76 4.04 -17.84
CA LYS A 87 -16.46 5.33 -17.73
C LYS A 87 -15.59 6.41 -17.08
N GLU A 88 -14.53 6.06 -16.37
CA GLU A 88 -13.72 6.97 -15.56
C GLU A 88 -12.22 6.69 -15.76
N CYS A 89 -11.75 6.67 -16.98
CA CYS A 89 -10.34 6.48 -17.34
C CYS A 89 -9.73 7.74 -17.96
N ALA A 90 -8.40 7.85 -17.91
CA ALA A 90 -7.64 8.85 -18.62
C ALA A 90 -7.26 8.33 -20.00
N VAL A 91 -7.50 9.14 -21.03
CA VAL A 91 -7.25 8.80 -22.43
C VAL A 91 -6.11 9.65 -22.97
N VAL A 92 -5.10 9.00 -23.54
CA VAL A 92 -3.97 9.64 -24.22
C VAL A 92 -4.29 9.70 -25.71
N THR A 93 -4.36 10.91 -26.24
CA THR A 93 -4.77 11.17 -27.62
C THR A 93 -3.64 11.67 -28.53
N HIS A 94 -2.57 12.25 -27.93
CA HIS A 94 -1.45 12.85 -28.62
C HIS A 94 -0.13 12.47 -27.93
N TYR A 95 0.96 12.47 -28.71
CA TYR A 95 2.29 12.09 -28.21
C TYR A 95 3.31 13.25 -28.20
N ARG A 96 2.90 14.49 -28.56
CA ARG A 96 3.83 15.62 -28.62
C ARG A 96 3.17 16.96 -28.27
N LEU A 97 3.96 17.82 -27.66
CA LEU A 97 3.63 19.22 -27.42
C LEU A 97 4.45 20.11 -28.38
N LYS A 98 3.98 21.34 -28.63
CA LYS A 98 4.71 22.38 -29.37
C LYS A 98 4.48 23.74 -28.73
N ASN A 99 5.29 24.74 -29.10
CA ASN A 99 4.99 26.13 -28.81
C ASN A 99 4.03 26.69 -29.85
N ASP A 100 3.05 27.49 -29.45
CA ASP A 100 2.22 28.31 -30.28
C ASP A 100 2.96 29.62 -30.72
N GLU A 101 2.28 30.52 -31.42
CA GLU A 101 2.83 31.80 -31.90
C GLU A 101 3.18 32.75 -30.72
N ASP A 102 2.56 32.59 -29.57
CA ASP A 102 2.81 33.35 -28.35
C ASP A 102 3.89 32.70 -27.45
N GLY A 103 4.49 31.57 -27.86
CA GLY A 103 5.47 30.81 -27.09
C GLY A 103 4.89 29.95 -25.97
N LYS A 104 3.55 29.75 -25.91
CA LYS A 104 2.90 28.86 -24.94
C LYS A 104 2.97 27.41 -25.41
N ILE A 105 3.11 26.50 -24.44
CA ILE A 105 3.07 25.05 -24.71
C ILE A 105 1.62 24.61 -24.94
N VAL A 106 1.38 24.04 -26.13
CA VAL A 106 0.09 23.51 -26.57
C VAL A 106 0.25 22.10 -27.13
N VAL A 107 -0.85 21.34 -27.20
CA VAL A 107 -0.86 20.03 -27.86
C VAL A 107 -0.60 20.22 -29.36
N ASP A 108 0.28 19.41 -29.93
CA ASP A 108 0.50 19.40 -31.38
C ASP A 108 -0.54 18.52 -32.06
N GLU A 109 -1.51 19.13 -32.72
CA GLU A 109 -2.58 18.44 -33.45
C GLU A 109 -2.07 17.47 -34.53
N LYS A 110 -0.85 17.68 -35.07
CA LYS A 110 -0.22 16.77 -36.03
C LYS A 110 0.35 15.51 -35.38
N ALA A 111 0.40 15.48 -34.05
CA ALA A 111 0.88 14.35 -33.27
C ALA A 111 -0.25 13.53 -32.63
N LYS A 112 -1.45 13.59 -33.23
CA LYS A 112 -2.58 12.75 -32.82
C LYS A 112 -2.26 11.28 -33.06
N LEU A 113 -2.56 10.43 -32.08
CA LEU A 113 -2.41 8.97 -32.22
C LEU A 113 -3.43 8.42 -33.21
N GLU A 114 -3.05 7.42 -33.99
CA GLU A 114 -3.96 6.68 -34.87
C GLU A 114 -5.02 5.93 -34.07
N GLU A 115 -4.61 5.35 -32.92
CA GLU A 115 -5.49 4.75 -31.92
C GLU A 115 -5.23 5.40 -30.57
N GLU A 116 -6.30 5.80 -29.87
CA GLU A 116 -6.22 6.34 -28.53
C GLU A 116 -5.77 5.26 -27.52
N LEU A 117 -4.97 5.66 -26.55
CA LEU A 117 -4.47 4.78 -25.50
C LEU A 117 -5.11 5.14 -24.17
N ILE A 118 -5.36 4.13 -23.35
CA ILE A 118 -5.93 4.29 -22.00
C ILE A 118 -4.82 4.13 -20.99
N ILE A 119 -4.71 5.06 -20.04
CA ILE A 119 -3.91 4.82 -18.84
C ILE A 119 -4.64 3.76 -18.01
N ARG A 120 -3.99 2.63 -17.75
CA ARG A 120 -4.62 1.45 -17.13
C ARG A 120 -5.44 1.78 -15.86
N PRO A 121 -6.75 1.53 -15.84
CA PRO A 121 -7.55 1.55 -14.61
C PRO A 121 -7.44 0.22 -13.85
N THR A 122 -7.03 -0.82 -14.54
CA THR A 122 -6.71 -2.20 -14.14
C THR A 122 -6.04 -2.87 -15.33
N SER A 123 -5.38 -4.01 -15.16
CA SER A 123 -4.49 -4.55 -16.20
C SER A 123 -4.99 -5.84 -16.87
N GLU A 124 -6.20 -6.32 -16.57
CA GLU A 124 -6.71 -7.59 -17.11
C GLU A 124 -6.56 -7.65 -18.64
N THR A 125 -7.00 -6.61 -19.35
CA THR A 125 -7.04 -6.64 -20.83
C THR A 125 -5.65 -6.79 -21.46
N ILE A 126 -4.63 -6.08 -20.95
CA ILE A 126 -3.27 -6.19 -21.49
C ILE A 126 -2.56 -7.46 -21.01
N ILE A 127 -2.87 -7.94 -19.83
CA ILE A 127 -2.33 -9.19 -19.29
C ILE A 127 -2.87 -10.38 -20.07
N TRP A 128 -4.18 -10.44 -20.31
CA TRP A 128 -4.82 -11.53 -21.03
C TRP A 128 -4.42 -11.57 -22.51
N ASP A 129 -4.15 -10.43 -23.15
CA ASP A 129 -3.52 -10.43 -24.48
C ASP A 129 -2.13 -11.05 -24.47
N SER A 130 -1.35 -10.87 -23.40
CA SER A 130 -0.05 -11.54 -23.24
C SER A 130 -0.20 -13.03 -22.96
N TYR A 131 -1.15 -13.43 -22.12
CA TYR A 131 -1.39 -14.82 -21.76
C TYR A 131 -1.77 -15.68 -22.96
N ARG A 132 -2.48 -15.09 -23.95
CA ARG A 132 -2.78 -15.77 -25.22
C ARG A 132 -1.50 -16.29 -25.93
N ARG A 133 -0.37 -15.61 -25.74
CA ARG A 133 0.92 -16.00 -26.33
C ARG A 133 1.73 -16.92 -25.41
N TRP A 134 1.56 -16.77 -24.11
CA TRP A 134 2.36 -17.51 -23.12
C TRP A 134 1.82 -18.90 -22.83
N ILE A 135 0.49 -19.07 -22.88
CA ILE A 135 -0.19 -20.32 -22.56
C ILE A 135 -0.53 -21.05 -23.87
N GLN A 136 0.03 -22.25 -24.05
CA GLN A 136 -0.20 -23.11 -25.23
C GLN A 136 -0.65 -24.52 -24.84
N SER A 137 -0.22 -25.00 -23.69
CA SER A 137 -0.50 -26.35 -23.22
C SER A 137 -0.70 -26.41 -21.71
N TYR A 138 -1.22 -27.53 -21.21
CA TYR A 138 -1.36 -27.79 -19.77
C TYR A 138 -0.03 -27.68 -19.01
N ARG A 139 1.13 -27.75 -19.68
CA ARG A 139 2.46 -27.61 -19.06
C ARG A 139 2.79 -26.19 -18.66
N ASP A 140 2.07 -25.21 -19.23
CA ASP A 140 2.24 -23.79 -18.93
C ASP A 140 1.35 -23.35 -17.75
N LEU A 141 0.59 -24.30 -17.17
CA LEU A 141 -0.36 -24.05 -16.07
C LEU A 141 0.06 -24.80 -14.79
N PRO A 142 -0.22 -24.24 -13.59
CA PRO A 142 -0.81 -22.90 -13.41
C PRO A 142 0.19 -21.80 -13.74
N LEU A 143 -0.29 -20.71 -14.32
CA LEU A 143 0.48 -19.48 -14.49
C LEU A 143 0.12 -18.52 -13.35
N LEU A 144 1.09 -18.18 -12.49
CA LEU A 144 0.89 -17.46 -11.23
C LEU A 144 1.67 -16.16 -11.26
N ILE A 145 1.06 -15.08 -11.71
CA ILE A 145 1.71 -13.78 -11.92
C ILE A 145 1.15 -12.72 -10.99
N ASN A 146 2.07 -11.92 -10.43
CA ASN A 146 1.79 -10.70 -9.68
C ASN A 146 2.43 -9.50 -10.37
N GLN A 147 1.82 -8.32 -10.24
CA GLN A 147 2.38 -7.05 -10.68
C GLN A 147 2.27 -6.00 -9.58
N TRP A 148 3.37 -5.34 -9.26
CA TRP A 148 3.37 -4.09 -8.49
C TRP A 148 3.34 -2.91 -9.46
N ALA A 149 2.33 -2.05 -9.34
CA ALA A 149 2.09 -1.01 -10.32
C ALA A 149 1.27 0.16 -9.74
N ASN A 150 1.12 1.21 -10.53
CA ASN A 150 0.09 2.21 -10.34
C ASN A 150 -1.07 1.96 -11.30
N VAL A 151 -2.25 2.45 -10.95
CA VAL A 151 -3.42 2.53 -11.82
C VAL A 151 -4.11 3.87 -11.65
N MET A 152 -4.88 4.28 -12.65
CA MET A 152 -5.62 5.53 -12.63
C MET A 152 -7.11 5.30 -12.90
N ARG A 153 -7.94 5.76 -11.96
CA ARG A 153 -9.41 5.78 -12.07
C ARG A 153 -9.88 7.18 -11.76
N TRP A 154 -10.50 7.85 -12.72
CA TRP A 154 -10.88 9.26 -12.60
C TRP A 154 -11.92 9.45 -11.50
N GLU A 155 -11.46 9.74 -10.28
CA GLU A 155 -12.29 9.81 -9.08
C GLU A 155 -12.66 11.26 -8.75
N MET A 156 -13.93 11.51 -8.53
CA MET A 156 -14.44 12.85 -8.24
C MET A 156 -14.45 13.20 -6.74
N ARG A 157 -14.57 12.20 -5.86
CA ARG A 157 -14.63 12.35 -4.41
C ARG A 157 -13.41 11.71 -3.77
N THR A 158 -12.32 12.45 -3.71
CA THR A 158 -11.03 11.92 -3.29
C THR A 158 -10.78 12.09 -1.80
N ARG A 159 -10.03 11.14 -1.24
CA ARG A 159 -9.53 11.15 0.12
C ARG A 159 -8.19 10.40 0.16
N LEU A 160 -7.15 11.02 0.72
CA LEU A 160 -5.78 10.50 0.74
C LEU A 160 -5.76 9.03 1.19
N PHE A 161 -5.06 8.18 0.47
CA PHE A 161 -4.96 6.72 0.58
C PHE A 161 -6.27 5.94 0.37
N LEU A 162 -7.40 6.41 0.85
CA LEU A 162 -8.65 5.66 0.83
C LEU A 162 -9.33 5.66 -0.53
N ARG A 163 -9.29 6.80 -1.22
CA ARG A 163 -9.92 6.98 -2.52
C ARG A 163 -9.23 8.11 -3.29
N THR A 164 -8.33 7.75 -4.20
CA THR A 164 -7.56 8.69 -5.02
C THR A 164 -7.68 8.33 -6.49
N ALA A 165 -7.47 9.31 -7.36
CA ALA A 165 -7.55 9.10 -8.81
C ALA A 165 -6.39 8.21 -9.31
N GLU A 166 -5.20 8.37 -8.75
CA GLU A 166 -4.08 7.47 -8.94
C GLU A 166 -3.71 6.84 -7.60
N PHE A 167 -3.34 5.56 -7.61
CA PHE A 167 -2.86 4.86 -6.43
C PHE A 167 -1.88 3.74 -6.82
N LEU A 168 -1.03 3.38 -5.86
CA LEU A 168 -0.18 2.20 -5.94
C LEU A 168 -0.94 0.99 -5.45
N TRP A 169 -0.71 -0.12 -6.08
CA TRP A 169 -1.31 -1.38 -5.71
C TRP A 169 -0.46 -2.58 -6.14
N GLN A 170 -0.92 -3.72 -5.76
CA GLN A 170 -0.55 -5.00 -6.29
C GLN A 170 -1.78 -5.62 -6.95
N GLU A 171 -1.58 -6.26 -8.07
CA GLU A 171 -2.59 -7.05 -8.75
C GLU A 171 -2.00 -8.40 -9.16
N GLY A 172 -2.64 -9.46 -8.69
CA GLY A 172 -2.32 -10.82 -9.12
C GLY A 172 -3.29 -11.29 -10.20
N HIS A 173 -2.79 -12.02 -11.17
CA HIS A 173 -3.56 -12.58 -12.26
C HIS A 173 -3.07 -14.00 -12.52
N THR A 174 -3.94 -14.98 -12.35
CA THR A 174 -3.53 -16.38 -12.49
C THR A 174 -4.42 -17.13 -13.48
N ALA A 175 -3.84 -18.14 -14.12
CA ALA A 175 -4.54 -19.02 -15.04
C ALA A 175 -4.32 -20.49 -14.62
N HIS A 176 -5.40 -21.28 -14.65
CA HIS A 176 -5.45 -22.63 -14.14
C HIS A 176 -6.08 -23.58 -15.15
N GLU A 177 -5.74 -24.90 -15.03
CA GLU A 177 -6.30 -25.97 -15.85
C GLU A 177 -7.76 -26.23 -15.48
N THR A 178 -8.11 -26.15 -14.18
CA THR A 178 -9.45 -26.51 -13.70
C THR A 178 -10.13 -25.38 -12.93
N LYS A 179 -11.47 -25.44 -12.92
CA LYS A 179 -12.29 -24.57 -12.09
C LYS A 179 -11.95 -24.66 -10.59
N ALA A 180 -11.70 -25.89 -10.13
CA ALA A 180 -11.41 -26.16 -8.73
C ALA A 180 -10.09 -25.48 -8.29
N GLU A 181 -9.03 -25.61 -9.07
CA GLU A 181 -7.76 -24.93 -8.82
C GLU A 181 -7.88 -23.42 -8.77
N ALA A 182 -8.65 -22.82 -9.69
CA ALA A 182 -8.86 -21.37 -9.69
C ALA A 182 -9.65 -20.88 -8.47
N ILE A 183 -10.65 -21.62 -8.01
CA ILE A 183 -11.39 -21.29 -6.79
C ILE A 183 -10.49 -21.42 -5.56
N GLU A 184 -9.70 -22.49 -5.47
CA GLU A 184 -8.73 -22.70 -4.38
C GLU A 184 -7.72 -21.55 -4.34
N GLU A 185 -7.21 -21.15 -5.49
CA GLU A 185 -6.29 -20.02 -5.60
C GLU A 185 -6.91 -18.70 -5.12
N ALA A 186 -8.12 -18.38 -5.56
CA ALA A 186 -8.83 -17.17 -5.12
C ALA A 186 -9.04 -17.15 -3.60
N GLN A 187 -9.39 -18.28 -2.99
CA GLN A 187 -9.55 -18.40 -1.54
C GLN A 187 -8.21 -18.37 -0.79
N LYS A 188 -7.17 -18.97 -1.35
CA LYS A 188 -5.80 -18.91 -0.81
C LYS A 188 -5.33 -17.46 -0.70
N MET A 189 -5.51 -16.66 -1.74
CA MET A 189 -5.08 -15.26 -1.75
C MET A 189 -5.90 -14.38 -0.80
N GLN A 190 -7.19 -14.65 -0.62
CA GLN A 190 -7.97 -14.06 0.48
C GLN A 190 -7.34 -14.41 1.84
N GLY A 191 -6.89 -15.65 2.04
CA GLY A 191 -6.21 -16.11 3.25
C GLY A 191 -4.89 -15.36 3.48
N VAL A 192 -4.08 -15.17 2.45
CA VAL A 192 -2.81 -14.41 2.50
C VAL A 192 -3.06 -12.97 2.93
N TYR A 193 -4.08 -12.32 2.37
CA TYR A 193 -4.43 -10.95 2.77
C TYR A 193 -4.92 -10.85 4.21
N ALA A 194 -5.69 -11.84 4.68
CA ALA A 194 -6.13 -11.89 6.08
C ALA A 194 -4.94 -12.07 7.02
N ASP A 195 -4.04 -13.01 6.72
CA ASP A 195 -2.84 -13.26 7.52
C ASP A 195 -1.94 -12.01 7.60
N PHE A 196 -1.70 -11.35 6.47
CA PHE A 196 -0.96 -10.09 6.44
C PHE A 196 -1.63 -9.02 7.31
N SER A 197 -2.94 -8.84 7.18
CA SER A 197 -3.69 -7.83 7.95
C SER A 197 -3.62 -8.09 9.45
N GLU A 198 -3.80 -9.34 9.88
CA GLU A 198 -3.80 -9.72 11.30
C GLU A 198 -2.40 -9.73 11.91
N ASN A 199 -1.40 -10.31 11.23
CA ASN A 199 -0.08 -10.58 11.80
C ASN A 199 0.97 -9.48 11.55
N PHE A 200 0.77 -8.62 10.54
CA PHE A 200 1.67 -7.50 10.23
C PHE A 200 1.04 -6.15 10.49
N MET A 201 -0.21 -5.96 10.10
CA MET A 201 -0.92 -4.72 10.37
C MET A 201 -1.57 -4.70 11.76
N ALA A 202 -1.60 -5.84 12.50
CA ALA A 202 -2.33 -6.01 13.76
C ALA A 202 -3.81 -5.58 13.63
N MET A 203 -4.40 -5.79 12.48
CA MET A 203 -5.74 -5.37 12.12
C MET A 203 -6.63 -6.59 11.88
N PRO A 204 -7.52 -6.95 12.81
CA PRO A 204 -8.47 -8.05 12.64
C PRO A 204 -9.38 -7.80 11.44
N VAL A 205 -9.64 -8.85 10.66
CA VAL A 205 -10.49 -8.78 9.47
C VAL A 205 -11.54 -9.89 9.45
N VAL A 206 -12.65 -9.58 8.80
CA VAL A 206 -13.71 -10.57 8.50
C VAL A 206 -13.54 -11.00 7.06
N LYS A 207 -13.42 -12.31 6.83
CA LYS A 207 -13.45 -12.92 5.50
C LYS A 207 -14.89 -13.15 5.06
N GLY A 208 -15.20 -12.78 3.83
CA GLY A 208 -16.54 -12.95 3.28
C GLY A 208 -16.55 -13.09 1.76
N THR A 209 -17.73 -13.32 1.22
CA THR A 209 -18.01 -13.33 -0.22
C THR A 209 -19.01 -12.24 -0.52
N LYS A 210 -18.75 -11.44 -1.55
CA LYS A 210 -19.64 -10.34 -1.95
C LYS A 210 -20.93 -10.88 -2.57
N THR A 211 -22.02 -10.15 -2.33
CA THR A 211 -23.28 -10.36 -3.05
C THR A 211 -23.10 -10.08 -4.54
N GLU A 212 -23.97 -10.63 -5.36
CA GLU A 212 -23.88 -10.51 -6.82
C GLU A 212 -23.84 -9.05 -7.29
N SER A 213 -24.59 -8.17 -6.66
CA SER A 213 -24.64 -6.74 -6.99
C SER A 213 -23.36 -5.95 -6.70
N GLU A 214 -22.48 -6.52 -5.86
CA GLU A 214 -21.22 -5.86 -5.45
C GLU A 214 -19.96 -6.57 -5.96
N ARG A 215 -20.14 -7.61 -6.77
CA ARG A 215 -19.02 -8.32 -7.38
C ARG A 215 -18.23 -7.43 -8.33
N PHE A 216 -16.96 -7.74 -8.48
CA PHE A 216 -16.12 -7.16 -9.52
C PHE A 216 -16.70 -7.48 -10.91
N ALA A 217 -16.70 -6.52 -11.81
CA ALA A 217 -17.19 -6.70 -13.18
C ALA A 217 -16.42 -7.80 -13.92
N GLY A 218 -17.13 -8.83 -14.38
CA GLY A 218 -16.56 -10.02 -15.01
C GLY A 218 -16.22 -11.17 -14.05
N ALA A 219 -16.36 -11.00 -12.73
CA ALA A 219 -16.15 -12.08 -11.76
C ALA A 219 -17.42 -12.92 -11.53
N LEU A 220 -17.24 -14.22 -11.39
CA LEU A 220 -18.31 -15.13 -10.94
C LEU A 220 -18.46 -15.11 -9.43
N ASP A 221 -17.34 -15.01 -8.70
CA ASP A 221 -17.31 -14.81 -7.25
C ASP A 221 -16.24 -13.80 -6.85
N THR A 222 -16.51 -13.04 -5.78
CA THR A 222 -15.56 -12.08 -5.19
C THR A 222 -15.44 -12.36 -3.71
N TYR A 223 -14.28 -12.82 -3.30
CA TYR A 223 -13.87 -12.96 -1.90
C TYR A 223 -13.29 -11.65 -1.42
N THR A 224 -13.57 -11.28 -0.17
CA THR A 224 -13.13 -10.01 0.40
C THR A 224 -12.65 -10.18 1.83
N ILE A 225 -11.77 -9.30 2.27
CA ILE A 225 -11.49 -9.05 3.67
C ILE A 225 -11.94 -7.65 4.04
N GLU A 226 -12.63 -7.51 5.16
CA GLU A 226 -13.11 -6.24 5.65
C GLU A 226 -12.70 -6.02 7.09
N ALA A 227 -12.22 -4.82 7.40
CA ALA A 227 -11.82 -4.42 8.74
C ALA A 227 -12.80 -3.41 9.33
N MET A 228 -13.05 -3.50 10.63
CA MET A 228 -13.85 -2.52 11.35
C MET A 228 -12.98 -1.31 11.71
N MET A 229 -13.40 -0.12 11.28
CA MET A 229 -12.73 1.12 11.64
C MET A 229 -13.26 1.67 12.96
N GLN A 230 -12.52 2.59 13.59
CA GLN A 230 -12.88 3.13 14.89
C GLN A 230 -14.21 3.92 14.91
N ASP A 231 -14.68 4.38 13.74
CA ASP A 231 -15.99 5.03 13.57
C ASP A 231 -17.14 4.02 13.38
N GLY A 232 -16.90 2.73 13.53
CA GLY A 232 -17.87 1.66 13.41
C GLY A 232 -18.21 1.28 11.96
N LYS A 233 -17.48 1.78 10.96
CA LYS A 233 -17.70 1.43 9.56
C LYS A 233 -16.74 0.35 9.11
N ALA A 234 -17.23 -0.57 8.29
CA ALA A 234 -16.40 -1.56 7.62
C ALA A 234 -15.64 -0.92 6.45
N LEU A 235 -14.34 -1.28 6.34
CA LEU A 235 -13.49 -0.91 5.22
C LEU A 235 -13.03 -2.17 4.49
N GLN A 236 -13.31 -2.24 3.19
CA GLN A 236 -12.76 -3.29 2.32
C GLN A 236 -11.24 -3.12 2.24
N ALA A 237 -10.52 -4.11 2.74
CA ALA A 237 -9.06 -4.07 2.83
C ALA A 237 -8.37 -4.86 1.70
N GLY A 238 -9.04 -5.85 1.11
CA GLY A 238 -8.51 -6.62 -0.03
C GLY A 238 -9.59 -7.45 -0.69
N THR A 239 -9.39 -7.80 -1.96
CA THR A 239 -10.31 -8.63 -2.74
C THR A 239 -9.56 -9.68 -3.55
N SER A 240 -10.23 -10.83 -3.73
CA SER A 240 -9.78 -11.92 -4.58
C SER A 240 -10.96 -12.44 -5.39
N HIS A 241 -10.81 -12.51 -6.70
CA HIS A 241 -11.88 -12.77 -7.64
C HIS A 241 -11.68 -14.11 -8.34
N PHE A 242 -12.72 -14.92 -8.39
CA PHE A 242 -12.83 -16.03 -9.32
C PHE A 242 -13.51 -15.51 -10.59
N LEU A 243 -12.73 -15.41 -11.68
CA LEU A 243 -13.19 -14.83 -12.95
C LEU A 243 -13.82 -15.86 -13.91
N GLY A 244 -13.78 -17.15 -13.56
CA GLY A 244 -14.22 -18.21 -14.46
C GLY A 244 -13.40 -18.27 -15.73
N GLN A 245 -14.06 -18.34 -16.89
CA GLN A 245 -13.43 -18.35 -18.22
C GLN A 245 -13.73 -17.08 -19.03
N ASN A 246 -14.30 -16.04 -18.43
CA ASN A 246 -14.79 -14.86 -19.15
C ASN A 246 -13.66 -14.15 -19.91
N PHE A 247 -12.57 -13.81 -19.23
CA PHE A 247 -11.41 -13.19 -19.86
C PHE A 247 -10.68 -14.14 -20.83
N ALA A 248 -10.57 -15.43 -20.49
CA ALA A 248 -9.97 -16.41 -21.37
C ALA A 248 -10.72 -16.51 -22.71
N LYS A 249 -12.05 -16.48 -22.70
CA LYS A 249 -12.88 -16.47 -23.91
C LYS A 249 -12.78 -15.17 -24.68
N ALA A 250 -12.80 -14.01 -24.00
CA ALA A 250 -12.71 -12.70 -24.63
C ALA A 250 -11.39 -12.48 -25.37
N PHE A 251 -10.28 -12.99 -24.82
CA PHE A 251 -8.93 -12.89 -25.40
C PHE A 251 -8.44 -14.15 -26.11
N ASP A 252 -9.30 -15.16 -26.24
CA ASP A 252 -9.00 -16.45 -26.89
C ASP A 252 -7.77 -17.15 -26.28
N VAL A 253 -7.71 -17.21 -24.94
CA VAL A 253 -6.63 -17.88 -24.20
C VAL A 253 -7.00 -19.34 -23.96
N LYS A 254 -6.49 -20.20 -24.85
CA LYS A 254 -6.69 -21.64 -24.86
C LYS A 254 -5.40 -22.39 -24.57
N TYR A 255 -5.53 -23.59 -24.08
CA TYR A 255 -4.44 -24.51 -23.90
C TYR A 255 -4.79 -25.91 -24.44
N THR A 256 -3.79 -26.67 -24.83
CA THR A 256 -3.96 -28.09 -25.19
C THR A 256 -3.97 -28.92 -23.92
N THR A 257 -5.07 -29.61 -23.66
CA THR A 257 -5.22 -30.52 -22.50
C THR A 257 -4.33 -31.74 -22.61
N ARG A 258 -4.25 -32.54 -21.55
CA ARG A 258 -3.49 -33.81 -21.52
C ARG A 258 -4.00 -34.82 -22.55
N GLU A 259 -5.28 -34.74 -22.92
CA GLU A 259 -5.93 -35.58 -23.93
C GLU A 259 -5.82 -35.01 -25.36
N GLY A 260 -5.07 -33.91 -25.56
CA GLY A 260 -4.87 -33.30 -26.86
C GLY A 260 -6.04 -32.43 -27.35
N LYS A 261 -6.98 -32.08 -26.49
CA LYS A 261 -8.12 -31.22 -26.80
C LYS A 261 -7.79 -29.75 -26.48
N GLN A 262 -8.49 -28.83 -27.11
CA GLN A 262 -8.41 -27.39 -26.78
C GLN A 262 -9.47 -27.06 -25.73
N ASP A 263 -9.08 -26.33 -24.68
CA ASP A 263 -10.00 -25.76 -23.69
C ASP A 263 -9.53 -24.35 -23.28
N TYR A 264 -10.43 -23.56 -22.70
CA TYR A 264 -10.13 -22.27 -22.12
C TYR A 264 -9.62 -22.41 -20.69
N VAL A 265 -8.63 -21.61 -20.31
CA VAL A 265 -8.14 -21.58 -18.93
C VAL A 265 -9.14 -20.97 -17.96
N TRP A 266 -9.04 -21.33 -16.69
CA TRP A 266 -9.78 -20.74 -15.58
C TRP A 266 -8.94 -19.66 -14.90
N ALA A 267 -9.56 -18.53 -14.57
CA ALA A 267 -8.87 -17.32 -14.21
C ALA A 267 -9.18 -16.84 -12.79
N THR A 268 -8.19 -16.25 -12.14
CA THR A 268 -8.37 -15.40 -10.95
C THR A 268 -7.72 -14.06 -11.12
N SER A 269 -8.20 -13.06 -10.36
CA SER A 269 -7.45 -11.83 -10.08
C SER A 269 -7.63 -11.42 -8.63
N TRP A 270 -6.62 -10.80 -8.03
CA TRP A 270 -6.65 -10.43 -6.63
C TRP A 270 -5.76 -9.21 -6.39
N GLY A 271 -6.15 -8.34 -5.45
CA GLY A 271 -5.44 -7.08 -5.26
C GLY A 271 -5.66 -6.41 -3.92
N VAL A 272 -4.61 -5.70 -3.49
CA VAL A 272 -4.61 -4.71 -2.42
C VAL A 272 -3.87 -3.45 -2.87
N SER A 273 -4.22 -2.33 -2.28
CA SER A 273 -3.68 -1.02 -2.68
C SER A 273 -3.17 -0.23 -1.48
N THR A 274 -2.65 0.95 -1.74
CA THR A 274 -2.33 1.95 -0.70
C THR A 274 -3.52 2.33 0.19
N ARG A 275 -4.74 1.82 -0.09
CA ARG A 275 -5.85 1.88 0.87
C ARG A 275 -5.52 1.23 2.21
N LEU A 276 -4.64 0.22 2.23
CA LEU A 276 -4.14 -0.39 3.47
C LEU A 276 -3.43 0.63 4.39
N MET A 277 -2.79 1.66 3.82
CA MET A 277 -2.24 2.77 4.60
C MET A 277 -3.34 3.54 5.34
N GLY A 278 -4.45 3.81 4.66
CA GLY A 278 -5.62 4.44 5.28
C GLY A 278 -6.25 3.56 6.36
N ALA A 279 -6.36 2.26 6.10
CA ALA A 279 -6.84 1.27 7.06
C ALA A 279 -5.97 1.24 8.32
N LEU A 280 -4.64 1.24 8.17
CA LEU A 280 -3.69 1.29 9.27
C LEU A 280 -3.90 2.52 10.16
N VAL A 281 -4.02 3.70 9.56
CA VAL A 281 -4.29 4.95 10.28
C VAL A 281 -5.62 4.88 11.03
N MET A 282 -6.68 4.44 10.37
CA MET A 282 -8.05 4.41 10.91
C MET A 282 -8.24 3.33 11.99
N SER A 283 -7.42 2.26 11.99
CA SER A 283 -7.53 1.18 12.96
C SER A 283 -6.81 1.48 14.28
N HIS A 284 -5.63 2.11 14.22
CA HIS A 284 -4.72 2.17 15.37
C HIS A 284 -4.49 3.57 15.93
N SER A 285 -4.57 4.61 15.09
CA SER A 285 -4.16 5.96 15.47
C SER A 285 -5.14 6.63 16.44
N ASP A 286 -4.65 7.60 17.19
CA ASP A 286 -5.41 8.29 18.23
C ASP A 286 -5.39 9.82 18.05
N ASP A 287 -5.82 10.56 19.06
CA ASP A 287 -5.88 12.03 19.02
C ASP A 287 -4.51 12.72 19.18
N PHE A 288 -3.45 11.94 19.48
CA PHE A 288 -2.08 12.42 19.59
C PHE A 288 -1.27 12.19 18.31
N GLY A 289 -1.65 11.22 17.48
CA GLY A 289 -0.94 10.91 16.25
C GLY A 289 -1.14 9.49 15.75
N LEU A 290 -0.20 9.05 14.91
CA LEU A 290 -0.14 7.66 14.45
C LEU A 290 0.18 6.71 15.60
N VAL A 291 -0.35 5.50 15.53
CA VAL A 291 0.11 4.33 16.29
C VAL A 291 0.45 3.27 15.27
N LEU A 292 1.74 2.95 15.15
CA LEU A 292 2.21 2.00 14.15
C LEU A 292 2.59 0.67 14.80
N PRO A 293 2.10 -0.46 14.26
CA PRO A 293 2.64 -1.77 14.60
C PRO A 293 4.15 -1.80 14.35
N PRO A 294 4.97 -2.32 15.26
CA PRO A 294 6.44 -2.28 15.14
C PRO A 294 6.97 -2.88 13.84
N LYS A 295 6.34 -3.91 13.31
CA LYS A 295 6.72 -4.54 12.03
C LYS A 295 6.63 -3.58 10.83
N LEU A 296 5.70 -2.63 10.87
CA LEU A 296 5.47 -1.66 9.79
C LEU A 296 6.09 -0.28 10.06
N ALA A 297 6.54 0.00 11.29
CA ALA A 297 7.14 1.28 11.63
C ALA A 297 8.49 1.47 10.90
N PRO A 298 8.68 2.56 10.13
CA PRO A 298 9.97 2.88 9.52
C PRO A 298 11.07 3.14 10.55
N ILE A 299 10.67 3.72 11.68
CA ILE A 299 11.50 3.95 12.86
C ILE A 299 10.82 3.20 14.00
N GLN A 300 11.46 2.13 14.49
CA GLN A 300 10.92 1.36 15.62
C GLN A 300 11.30 1.96 16.96
N VAL A 301 12.51 2.51 17.04
CA VAL A 301 13.05 3.15 18.24
C VAL A 301 13.63 4.51 17.86
N VAL A 302 13.23 5.55 18.57
CA VAL A 302 13.91 6.85 18.50
C VAL A 302 14.64 7.12 19.81
N ILE A 303 15.92 7.52 19.72
CA ILE A 303 16.72 7.93 20.87
C ILE A 303 16.89 9.45 20.82
N VAL A 304 16.53 10.12 21.93
CA VAL A 304 16.61 11.58 22.04
C VAL A 304 17.54 11.93 23.21
N PRO A 305 18.65 12.64 22.97
CA PRO A 305 19.53 13.07 24.04
C PRO A 305 18.95 14.28 24.79
N ILE A 306 19.09 14.29 26.11
CA ILE A 306 18.75 15.42 26.99
C ILE A 306 20.02 15.90 27.67
N TYR A 307 20.52 17.06 27.27
CA TYR A 307 21.79 17.60 27.74
C TYR A 307 21.67 19.09 28.06
N ARG A 308 22.61 19.59 28.86
CA ARG A 308 22.71 20.99 29.27
C ARG A 308 23.87 21.73 28.60
N ASN A 309 24.90 20.99 28.19
CA ASN A 309 26.12 21.55 27.54
C ASN A 309 26.70 20.52 26.56
N ASP A 310 27.66 20.95 25.75
CA ASP A 310 28.30 20.14 24.71
C ASP A 310 29.11 18.96 25.25
N GLU A 311 29.68 19.08 26.44
CA GLU A 311 30.43 17.99 27.09
C GLU A 311 29.49 16.81 27.42
N GLN A 312 28.31 17.08 28.01
CA GLN A 312 27.32 16.06 28.25
C GLN A 312 26.81 15.43 26.94
N LEU A 313 26.63 16.25 25.89
CA LEU A 313 26.21 15.73 24.59
C LEU A 313 27.29 14.78 24.02
N GLN A 314 28.58 15.12 24.14
CA GLN A 314 29.64 14.26 23.66
C GLN A 314 29.65 12.90 24.40
N GLN A 315 29.56 12.91 25.73
CA GLN A 315 29.47 11.67 26.53
C GLN A 315 28.26 10.82 26.17
N LEU A 316 27.07 11.45 25.94
CA LEU A 316 25.87 10.76 25.49
C LEU A 316 26.03 10.19 24.08
N ASN A 317 26.70 10.91 23.16
CA ASN A 317 26.90 10.45 21.78
C ASN A 317 27.64 9.10 21.72
N GLU A 318 28.64 8.90 22.53
CA GLU A 318 29.39 7.63 22.58
C GLU A 318 28.48 6.49 23.03
N ARG A 319 27.79 6.67 24.18
CA ARG A 319 26.87 5.67 24.73
C ARG A 319 25.69 5.35 23.81
N ILE A 320 25.06 6.38 23.25
CA ILE A 320 23.95 6.23 22.31
C ILE A 320 24.42 5.56 21.01
N GLY A 321 25.65 5.85 20.59
CA GLY A 321 26.25 5.20 19.43
C GLY A 321 26.34 3.70 19.58
N ASP A 322 26.78 3.22 20.72
CA ASP A 322 26.90 1.78 21.01
C ASP A 322 25.53 1.10 21.12
N LEU A 323 24.58 1.69 21.86
CA LEU A 323 23.21 1.19 21.94
C LEU A 323 22.56 1.14 20.54
N THR A 324 22.77 2.17 19.72
CA THR A 324 22.23 2.20 18.34
C THR A 324 22.79 1.07 17.49
N LYS A 325 24.10 0.78 17.60
CA LYS A 325 24.72 -0.35 16.89
C LYS A 325 24.16 -1.69 17.35
N GLU A 326 24.03 -1.85 18.67
CA GLU A 326 23.47 -3.08 19.26
C GLU A 326 22.04 -3.34 18.76
N LEU A 327 21.14 -2.37 18.86
CA LEU A 327 19.75 -2.49 18.42
C LEU A 327 19.67 -2.80 16.91
N ARG A 328 20.50 -2.13 16.10
CA ARG A 328 20.55 -2.39 14.65
C ARG A 328 21.07 -3.79 14.33
N SER A 329 22.02 -4.32 15.10
CA SER A 329 22.50 -5.70 14.91
C SER A 329 21.41 -6.75 15.16
N LYS A 330 20.40 -6.39 15.95
CA LYS A 330 19.18 -7.21 16.20
C LYS A 330 18.08 -6.96 15.17
N GLY A 331 18.34 -6.19 14.10
CA GLY A 331 17.37 -5.89 13.04
C GLY A 331 16.37 -4.77 13.40
N ILE A 332 16.59 -4.04 14.50
CA ILE A 332 15.72 -2.94 14.92
C ILE A 332 16.10 -1.65 14.20
N SER A 333 15.13 -0.98 13.58
CA SER A 333 15.34 0.33 12.96
C SER A 333 15.39 1.44 14.02
N VAL A 334 16.56 2.07 14.17
CA VAL A 334 16.81 3.09 15.18
C VAL A 334 17.11 4.42 14.55
N LYS A 335 16.44 5.48 15.01
CA LYS A 335 16.75 6.87 14.74
C LYS A 335 17.39 7.51 15.99
N TYR A 336 18.64 7.94 15.87
CA TYR A 336 19.23 8.85 16.85
C TYR A 336 18.96 10.28 16.40
N ASP A 337 18.19 11.05 17.20
CA ASP A 337 17.89 12.44 16.90
C ASP A 337 18.79 13.37 17.71
N ASN A 338 19.95 13.66 17.16
CA ASN A 338 20.94 14.58 17.73
C ASN A 338 20.83 16.03 17.17
N ARG A 339 19.74 16.39 16.47
CA ARG A 339 19.54 17.75 15.99
C ARG A 339 19.58 18.74 17.15
N THR A 340 20.40 19.75 17.07
CA THR A 340 20.56 20.77 18.12
C THR A 340 19.55 21.92 18.00
N THR A 341 18.92 22.07 16.82
CA THR A 341 17.94 23.12 16.51
C THR A 341 16.59 22.95 17.20
N TYR A 342 16.28 21.75 17.71
CA TYR A 342 15.01 21.44 18.35
C TYR A 342 15.18 20.97 19.79
N LYS A 343 14.35 21.48 20.68
CA LYS A 343 14.30 21.06 22.08
C LYS A 343 13.75 19.63 22.23
N PRO A 344 14.11 18.86 23.29
CA PRO A 344 13.63 17.50 23.50
C PRO A 344 12.09 17.37 23.45
N GLY A 345 11.36 18.26 24.09
CA GLY A 345 9.90 18.24 24.08
C GLY A 345 9.27 18.36 22.67
N TRP A 346 9.89 19.14 21.78
CA TRP A 346 9.45 19.22 20.39
C TRP A 346 9.68 17.89 19.64
N LYS A 347 10.87 17.30 19.83
CA LYS A 347 11.20 15.99 19.25
C LYS A 347 10.26 14.90 19.75
N PHE A 348 9.92 14.91 21.04
CA PHE A 348 8.95 13.96 21.62
C PHE A 348 7.60 14.05 20.91
N ALA A 349 7.07 15.27 20.75
CA ALA A 349 5.81 15.50 20.05
C ALA A 349 5.86 15.12 18.55
N GLU A 350 6.99 15.33 17.89
CA GLU A 350 7.18 14.91 16.49
C GLU A 350 7.11 13.39 16.34
N TYR A 351 7.83 12.64 17.18
CA TYR A 351 7.86 11.18 17.08
C TYR A 351 6.59 10.52 17.63
N GLU A 352 5.90 11.14 18.57
CA GLU A 352 4.57 10.74 18.99
C GLU A 352 3.54 10.89 17.87
N LEU A 353 3.55 12.04 17.17
CA LEU A 353 2.70 12.29 16.01
C LEU A 353 3.00 11.28 14.88
N LYS A 354 4.26 10.93 14.66
CA LYS A 354 4.70 9.95 13.65
C LYS A 354 4.48 8.49 14.06
N GLY A 355 4.03 8.24 15.27
CA GLY A 355 3.70 6.89 15.75
C GLY A 355 4.91 5.98 15.95
N VAL A 356 6.07 6.54 16.28
CA VAL A 356 7.26 5.74 16.57
C VAL A 356 7.00 4.86 17.80
N PRO A 357 7.09 3.52 17.72
CA PRO A 357 6.67 2.62 18.79
C PRO A 357 7.33 2.85 20.13
N LEU A 358 8.65 3.08 20.12
CA LEU A 358 9.42 3.32 21.33
C LEU A 358 10.27 4.60 21.24
N ARG A 359 10.21 5.44 22.27
CA ARG A 359 11.09 6.57 22.45
C ARG A 359 11.96 6.36 23.69
N ILE A 360 13.28 6.46 23.52
CA ILE A 360 14.26 6.42 24.61
C ILE A 360 14.80 7.83 24.81
N ALA A 361 14.64 8.37 26.03
CA ALA A 361 15.24 9.63 26.40
C ALA A 361 16.45 9.39 27.32
N MET A 362 17.63 9.80 26.87
CA MET A 362 18.91 9.59 27.56
C MET A 362 19.49 10.93 28.01
N GLY A 363 19.71 11.09 29.30
CA GLY A 363 20.20 12.32 29.89
C GLY A 363 21.24 12.08 30.99
N SER A 364 21.42 13.05 31.90
CA SER A 364 22.39 12.94 33.02
C SER A 364 22.18 11.71 33.86
N ARG A 365 20.93 11.30 34.14
CA ARG A 365 20.63 10.07 34.89
C ARG A 365 21.19 8.81 34.22
N TYR A 366 21.21 8.80 32.87
CA TYR A 366 21.79 7.68 32.14
C TYR A 366 23.31 7.64 32.32
N LEU A 367 23.95 8.79 32.31
CA LEU A 367 25.40 8.88 32.56
C LEU A 367 25.77 8.49 33.98
N GLU A 368 24.94 8.85 34.97
CA GLU A 368 25.20 8.62 36.41
C GLU A 368 24.82 7.20 36.84
N ASN A 369 23.64 6.72 36.46
CA ASN A 369 23.01 5.51 36.99
C ASN A 369 22.72 4.45 35.94
N ASN A 370 23.15 4.67 34.69
CA ASN A 370 22.89 3.77 33.54
C ASN A 370 21.40 3.49 33.30
N THR A 371 20.51 4.50 33.54
CA THR A 371 19.05 4.39 33.39
C THR A 371 18.52 5.41 32.40
N ALA A 372 17.62 4.98 31.51
CA ALA A 372 16.96 5.83 30.50
C ALA A 372 15.44 5.78 30.66
N GLU A 373 14.74 6.88 30.32
CA GLU A 373 13.29 6.88 30.20
C GLU A 373 12.90 6.24 28.87
N VAL A 374 12.08 5.20 28.93
CA VAL A 374 11.47 4.55 27.76
C VAL A 374 9.99 4.88 27.76
N ALA A 375 9.49 5.42 26.67
CA ALA A 375 8.08 5.70 26.48
C ALA A 375 7.52 4.85 25.34
N ARG A 376 6.41 4.15 25.61
CA ARG A 376 5.65 3.40 24.59
C ARG A 376 4.64 4.31 23.93
N ARG A 377 4.49 4.18 22.61
CA ARG A 377 3.51 4.98 21.85
C ARG A 377 2.08 4.46 22.00
N ASP A 378 1.91 3.16 22.08
CA ASP A 378 0.60 2.50 22.09
C ASP A 378 -0.17 2.71 23.41
N SER A 379 0.52 2.62 24.56
CA SER A 379 -0.09 2.79 25.89
C SER A 379 0.17 4.16 26.52
N LEU A 380 1.12 4.95 25.96
CA LEU A 380 1.66 6.19 26.52
C LEU A 380 2.37 6.01 27.86
N ASP A 381 2.66 4.77 28.26
CA ASP A 381 3.40 4.45 29.48
C ASP A 381 4.85 4.90 29.38
N LYS A 382 5.42 5.25 30.53
CA LYS A 382 6.81 5.68 30.67
C LYS A 382 7.45 4.94 31.82
N ASP A 383 8.56 4.27 31.50
CA ASP A 383 9.36 3.54 32.49
C ASP A 383 10.79 4.05 32.49
N ASN A 384 11.47 3.93 33.65
CA ASN A 384 12.91 4.13 33.73
C ASN A 384 13.58 2.76 33.76
N LEU A 385 14.26 2.41 32.68
CA LEU A 385 14.92 1.11 32.54
C LEU A 385 16.44 1.26 32.63
N SER A 386 17.08 0.27 33.27
CA SER A 386 18.54 0.12 33.20
C SER A 386 18.97 -0.35 31.81
N GLN A 387 20.24 -0.11 31.46
CA GLN A 387 20.78 -0.49 30.15
C GLN A 387 20.58 -1.97 29.84
N ASP A 388 20.68 -2.85 30.84
CA ASP A 388 20.53 -4.30 30.70
C ASP A 388 19.11 -4.72 30.22
N LYS A 389 18.14 -3.81 30.32
CA LYS A 389 16.73 -4.01 29.95
C LYS A 389 16.30 -3.21 28.71
N LEU A 390 17.19 -2.42 28.14
CA LEU A 390 16.98 -1.69 26.89
C LEU A 390 17.29 -2.60 25.70
#